data_e97ecfbd63832a95e958364eec79560e
#
_entry.id   e97ecfbd63832a95e958364eec79560e
#
_cell.length_a   1.000
_cell.length_b   1.000
_cell.length_c   1.000
_cell.angle_alpha   90.00
_cell.angle_beta   90.00
_cell.angle_gamma   90.00
#
_symmetry.space_group_name_H-M   'P 1'
#
loop_
_entity.id
_entity.type
_entity.pdbx_description
1 polymer ?
#
loop_
_entity_poly.entity_id
_entity_poly.type
_entity_poly.pdbx_seq_one_letter_code
_entity_poly.pdbx_strand_id
1 'polypeptide(L)'
;MNNVFGLDIGTRNVVGTVGYQTDDKEFVVTAQYVREHETRAMLDGQIHDIGRVAKTIKEVKDELEKQTGQPLEEVCIAAAGRVLKTVTTHVEYEYAQESVVTGEDVHTLDLLGIEKAQEALKEVNDTSYKFYCVGYSTVKFFLNDEVFISLEGHKANKIGEDIIVTFLPEDVVDGLYAAVGQAGLSVANMTLEPIAAINVAIPENYRMLNIALVDVGAGTSDISITRDGSIIAYGMIPHAGDELTEVIVQHFLVDFNMAESIKLQSTTSDTVTYKDIMSIEHTIPAKDVWDVAAPVVDNIAQEVSTKIRELNGDKTVSACFVVGGGGKIHGFTEKLAEDLDLPEERVALRGEEVLGDVTFEQEDIKKDPLLVTPIGICLNYYDQRNNFIMVRFNGERIKLYDNNRLTIVDAALQAGFPNDELFPKRGTPINFTVNGVARLVRGEAGDGAVVTMNGKQQASTHRLSQTVR
;
A
#
# COMPACT_ATOMS: atom_id res chain seq x y z
N MET A 1 8.65 -24.57 -0.37
CA MET A 1 7.96 -23.36 0.15
C MET A 1 8.42 -22.19 -0.71
N ASN A 2 7.50 -21.37 -1.20
CA ASN A 2 7.89 -20.20 -2.00
C ASN A 2 8.20 -19.04 -1.05
N ASN A 3 9.45 -18.60 -1.04
CA ASN A 3 9.84 -17.40 -0.31
C ASN A 3 9.20 -16.18 -0.97
N VAL A 4 8.75 -15.25 -0.14
CA VAL A 4 8.28 -13.91 -0.55
C VAL A 4 9.32 -12.89 -0.14
N PHE A 5 9.62 -11.99 -1.03
CA PHE A 5 10.48 -10.83 -0.76
C PHE A 5 9.60 -9.59 -0.64
N GLY A 6 9.55 -9.02 0.56
CA GLY A 6 8.91 -7.74 0.86
C GLY A 6 9.94 -6.63 0.96
N LEU A 7 9.62 -5.48 0.39
CA LEU A 7 10.48 -4.30 0.41
C LEU A 7 9.66 -3.08 0.84
N ASP A 8 10.03 -2.55 1.97
CA ASP A 8 9.52 -1.27 2.46
C ASP A 8 10.48 -0.15 2.02
N ILE A 9 9.99 0.76 1.20
CA ILE A 9 10.77 1.86 0.60
C ILE A 9 10.43 3.15 1.34
N GLY A 10 10.91 3.27 2.56
CA GLY A 10 10.66 4.42 3.42
C GLY A 10 11.49 5.65 3.07
N THR A 11 11.10 6.80 3.61
CA THR A 11 11.79 8.09 3.37
C THR A 11 13.27 8.04 3.75
N ARG A 12 13.61 7.33 4.81
CA ARG A 12 14.99 7.22 5.31
C ARG A 12 15.65 5.91 4.97
N ASN A 13 14.97 4.82 5.21
CA ASN A 13 15.50 3.47 5.11
C ASN A 13 14.74 2.67 4.05
N VAL A 14 15.46 1.77 3.41
CA VAL A 14 14.87 0.66 2.67
C VAL A 14 15.05 -0.59 3.51
N VAL A 15 13.94 -1.25 3.84
CA VAL A 15 13.94 -2.48 4.63
C VAL A 15 13.49 -3.64 3.76
N GLY A 16 14.37 -4.61 3.58
CA GLY A 16 14.05 -5.84 2.85
C GLY A 16 13.85 -7.02 3.80
N THR A 17 12.79 -7.78 3.58
CA THR A 17 12.45 -8.99 4.34
C THR A 17 12.19 -10.13 3.37
N VAL A 18 12.85 -11.27 3.58
CA VAL A 18 12.58 -12.52 2.85
C VAL A 18 12.05 -13.53 3.85
N GLY A 19 10.97 -14.17 3.49
CA GLY A 19 10.36 -15.17 4.37
C GLY A 19 9.29 -15.99 3.67
N TYR A 20 8.68 -16.89 4.40
CA TYR A 20 7.60 -17.75 3.92
C TYR A 20 6.54 -17.98 5.00
N GLN A 21 5.32 -18.26 4.57
CA GLN A 21 4.25 -18.68 5.47
C GLN A 21 4.21 -20.21 5.54
N THR A 22 4.11 -20.74 6.76
CA THR A 22 3.93 -22.17 7.00
C THR A 22 2.48 -22.60 6.76
N ASP A 23 2.23 -23.91 6.71
CA ASP A 23 0.87 -24.46 6.58
C ASP A 23 -0.03 -24.07 7.76
N ASP A 24 0.56 -23.81 8.94
CA ASP A 24 -0.13 -23.35 10.15
C ASP A 24 -0.34 -21.82 10.17
N LYS A 25 -0.03 -21.13 9.06
CA LYS A 25 -0.09 -19.67 8.87
C LYS A 25 0.90 -18.85 9.71
N GLU A 26 1.90 -19.47 10.32
CA GLU A 26 3.00 -18.74 10.94
C GLU A 26 3.93 -18.17 9.87
N PHE A 27 4.46 -16.96 10.07
CA PHE A 27 5.41 -16.36 9.16
C PHE A 27 6.85 -16.53 9.68
N VAL A 28 7.70 -17.06 8.81
CA VAL A 28 9.11 -17.29 9.11
C VAL A 28 9.96 -16.35 8.27
N VAL A 29 10.70 -15.45 8.92
CA VAL A 29 11.67 -14.56 8.29
C VAL A 29 13.01 -15.29 8.16
N THR A 30 13.44 -15.53 6.93
CA THR A 30 14.71 -16.21 6.62
C THR A 30 15.87 -15.23 6.50
N ALA A 31 15.61 -14.03 6.01
CA ALA A 31 16.61 -12.97 5.88
C ALA A 31 15.98 -11.60 6.00
N GLN A 32 16.73 -10.67 6.58
CA GLN A 32 16.33 -9.27 6.70
C GLN A 32 17.53 -8.36 6.60
N TYR A 33 17.35 -7.23 5.95
CA TYR A 33 18.39 -6.21 5.84
C TYR A 33 17.79 -4.81 5.75
N VAL A 34 18.43 -3.88 6.47
CA VAL A 34 18.05 -2.47 6.51
C VAL A 34 19.19 -1.64 5.93
N ARG A 35 18.87 -0.75 5.01
CA ARG A 35 19.82 0.18 4.43
C ARG A 35 19.27 1.60 4.42
N GLU A 36 20.01 2.53 5.01
CA GLU A 36 19.70 3.95 4.95
C GLU A 36 20.12 4.54 3.60
N HIS A 37 19.32 5.48 3.08
CA HIS A 37 19.68 6.26 1.89
C HIS A 37 20.93 7.10 2.15
N GLU A 38 21.86 7.12 1.20
CA GLU A 38 23.10 7.94 1.34
C GLU A 38 22.78 9.44 1.39
N THR A 39 21.65 9.85 0.86
CA THR A 39 21.20 11.23 0.81
C THR A 39 19.67 11.28 0.91
N ARG A 40 19.09 12.47 1.11
CA ARG A 40 17.63 12.67 1.06
C ARG A 40 17.10 12.43 -0.37
N ALA A 41 17.05 11.17 -0.81
CA ALA A 41 16.56 10.75 -2.12
C ALA A 41 15.02 10.65 -2.15
N MET A 42 14.40 10.58 -0.98
CA MET A 42 12.95 10.63 -0.76
C MET A 42 12.61 11.78 0.18
N LEU A 43 11.44 12.37 0.00
CA LEU A 43 10.87 13.39 0.87
C LEU A 43 9.39 13.06 1.07
N ASP A 44 8.95 13.03 2.33
CA ASP A 44 7.54 12.82 2.73
C ASP A 44 6.87 11.64 2.02
N GLY A 45 7.55 10.50 1.99
CA GLY A 45 7.06 9.28 1.35
C GLY A 45 7.11 9.28 -0.19
N GLN A 46 7.69 10.30 -0.83
CA GLN A 46 7.79 10.39 -2.30
C GLN A 46 9.24 10.27 -2.79
N ILE A 47 9.43 9.56 -3.90
CA ILE A 47 10.74 9.41 -4.55
C ILE A 47 11.05 10.69 -5.34
N HIS A 48 12.11 11.39 -4.95
CA HIS A 48 12.62 12.56 -5.65
C HIS A 48 13.81 12.25 -6.57
N ASP A 49 14.58 11.19 -6.24
CA ASP A 49 15.70 10.71 -7.05
C ASP A 49 15.61 9.19 -7.24
N ILE A 50 15.00 8.80 -8.36
CA ILE A 50 14.75 7.39 -8.70
C ILE A 50 16.07 6.59 -8.74
N GLY A 51 17.14 7.17 -9.30
CA GLY A 51 18.43 6.48 -9.44
C GLY A 51 19.08 6.17 -8.10
N ARG A 52 19.02 7.09 -7.14
CA ARG A 52 19.56 6.89 -5.79
C ARG A 52 18.75 5.90 -4.99
N VAL A 53 17.41 5.99 -5.05
CA VAL A 53 16.53 5.00 -4.41
C VAL A 53 16.77 3.61 -5.00
N ALA A 54 16.87 3.49 -6.33
CA ALA A 54 17.19 2.23 -7.00
C ALA A 54 18.55 1.65 -6.56
N LYS A 55 19.54 2.49 -6.33
CA LYS A 55 20.85 2.05 -5.79
C LYS A 55 20.69 1.44 -4.42
N THR A 56 19.95 2.11 -3.50
CA THR A 56 19.70 1.59 -2.15
C THR A 56 18.93 0.27 -2.19
N ILE A 57 17.89 0.19 -3.03
CA ILE A 57 17.13 -1.06 -3.24
C ILE A 57 18.06 -2.18 -3.72
N LYS A 58 18.93 -1.88 -4.68
CA LYS A 58 19.89 -2.86 -5.19
C LYS A 58 20.86 -3.35 -4.11
N GLU A 59 21.35 -2.47 -3.25
CA GLU A 59 22.22 -2.86 -2.13
C GLU A 59 21.48 -3.79 -1.15
N VAL A 60 20.21 -3.52 -0.84
CA VAL A 60 19.37 -4.39 -0.02
C VAL A 60 19.17 -5.75 -0.69
N LYS A 61 18.82 -5.76 -1.98
CA LYS A 61 18.67 -6.98 -2.76
C LYS A 61 19.94 -7.83 -2.75
N ASP A 62 21.07 -7.23 -3.13
CA ASP A 62 22.37 -7.91 -3.26
C ASP A 62 22.79 -8.56 -1.90
N GLU A 63 22.47 -7.89 -0.77
CA GLU A 63 22.76 -8.44 0.56
C GLU A 63 21.83 -9.59 0.94
N LEU A 64 20.53 -9.47 0.65
CA LEU A 64 19.57 -10.54 0.91
C LEU A 64 19.81 -11.76 0.03
N GLU A 65 20.24 -11.58 -1.24
CA GLU A 65 20.67 -12.68 -2.11
C GLU A 65 21.88 -13.45 -1.54
N LYS A 66 22.82 -12.74 -0.92
CA LYS A 66 23.96 -13.39 -0.22
C LYS A 66 23.49 -14.19 1.00
N GLN A 67 22.58 -13.61 1.80
CA GLN A 67 22.06 -14.25 3.01
C GLN A 67 21.23 -15.51 2.70
N THR A 68 20.38 -15.42 1.69
CA THR A 68 19.48 -16.52 1.29
C THR A 68 20.12 -17.54 0.34
N GLY A 69 21.20 -17.14 -0.34
CA GLY A 69 21.83 -17.96 -1.39
C GLY A 69 20.97 -18.14 -2.64
N GLN A 70 19.91 -17.35 -2.83
CA GLN A 70 18.97 -17.44 -3.94
C GLN A 70 18.82 -16.09 -4.65
N PRO A 71 18.62 -16.09 -6.00
CA PRO A 71 18.34 -14.85 -6.72
C PRO A 71 16.93 -14.34 -6.36
N LEU A 72 16.79 -13.02 -6.22
CA LEU A 72 15.54 -12.32 -5.98
C LEU A 72 15.16 -11.58 -7.26
N GLU A 73 14.09 -12.01 -7.91
CA GLU A 73 13.62 -11.44 -9.18
C GLU A 73 12.32 -10.65 -9.00
N GLU A 74 11.47 -11.07 -8.06
CA GLU A 74 10.18 -10.46 -7.76
C GLU A 74 10.14 -9.91 -6.34
N VAL A 75 9.40 -8.82 -6.15
CA VAL A 75 9.29 -8.14 -4.87
C VAL A 75 7.88 -7.63 -4.61
N CYS A 76 7.42 -7.76 -3.37
CA CYS A 76 6.23 -7.11 -2.87
C CYS A 76 6.61 -5.77 -2.26
N ILE A 77 5.89 -4.70 -2.57
CA ILE A 77 6.14 -3.35 -2.06
C ILE A 77 4.90 -2.77 -1.41
N ALA A 78 5.09 -1.79 -0.57
CA ALA A 78 4.00 -0.94 -0.10
C ALA A 78 4.14 0.46 -0.68
N ALA A 79 3.00 1.12 -0.81
CA ALA A 79 2.93 2.51 -1.21
C ALA A 79 2.37 3.35 -0.06
N ALA A 80 2.99 4.50 0.16
CA ALA A 80 2.51 5.59 0.99
C ALA A 80 2.50 6.88 0.18
N GLY A 81 2.01 7.95 0.72
CA GLY A 81 2.22 9.27 0.12
C GLY A 81 1.17 10.32 0.46
N ARG A 82 1.61 11.58 0.41
CA ARG A 82 0.84 12.80 0.73
C ARG A 82 -0.48 12.95 -0.03
N VAL A 83 -0.62 12.29 -1.16
CA VAL A 83 -1.73 12.52 -2.10
C VAL A 83 -2.67 11.31 -2.13
N LEU A 84 -2.61 10.46 -1.10
CA LEU A 84 -3.50 9.32 -0.92
C LEU A 84 -4.94 9.83 -0.86
N LYS A 85 -5.79 9.31 -1.75
CA LYS A 85 -7.22 9.59 -1.75
C LYS A 85 -7.99 8.33 -1.46
N THR A 86 -8.93 8.44 -0.54
CA THR A 86 -9.78 7.33 -0.12
C THR A 86 -11.22 7.64 -0.47
N VAL A 87 -11.88 6.72 -1.12
CA VAL A 87 -13.30 6.82 -1.50
C VAL A 87 -14.04 5.62 -0.94
N THR A 88 -15.10 5.88 -0.18
CA THR A 88 -16.02 4.82 0.29
C THR A 88 -17.22 4.77 -0.62
N THR A 89 -17.56 3.59 -1.11
CA THR A 89 -18.74 3.38 -1.96
C THR A 89 -19.53 2.18 -1.46
N HIS A 90 -20.82 2.17 -1.82
CA HIS A 90 -21.72 1.02 -1.65
C HIS A 90 -22.07 0.46 -3.02
N VAL A 91 -21.97 -0.84 -3.20
CA VAL A 91 -22.35 -1.54 -4.43
C VAL A 91 -23.23 -2.74 -4.12
N GLU A 92 -24.08 -3.09 -5.08
CA GLU A 92 -25.00 -4.22 -4.99
C GLU A 92 -24.97 -5.01 -6.29
N TYR A 93 -25.20 -6.30 -6.17
CA TYR A 93 -25.38 -7.22 -7.29
C TYR A 93 -26.64 -8.08 -7.06
N GLU A 94 -27.58 -8.03 -8.00
CA GLU A 94 -28.81 -8.80 -7.95
C GLU A 94 -28.73 -10.04 -8.85
N TYR A 95 -29.07 -11.19 -8.32
CA TYR A 95 -29.18 -12.43 -9.08
C TYR A 95 -30.51 -12.51 -9.80
N ALA A 96 -30.53 -13.09 -11.01
CA ALA A 96 -31.75 -13.34 -11.76
C ALA A 96 -32.69 -14.36 -11.05
N GLN A 97 -32.11 -15.21 -10.18
CA GLN A 97 -32.81 -16.17 -9.31
C GLN A 97 -31.95 -16.43 -8.09
N GLU A 98 -32.52 -16.85 -6.97
CA GLU A 98 -31.77 -17.19 -5.77
C GLU A 98 -30.62 -18.15 -6.08
N SER A 99 -29.42 -17.73 -5.76
CA SER A 99 -28.17 -18.44 -6.07
C SER A 99 -27.30 -18.59 -4.84
N VAL A 100 -26.43 -19.60 -4.84
CA VAL A 100 -25.38 -19.72 -3.81
C VAL A 100 -24.25 -18.78 -4.19
N VAL A 101 -23.90 -17.88 -3.29
CA VAL A 101 -22.80 -16.93 -3.47
C VAL A 101 -21.49 -17.68 -3.54
N THR A 102 -20.71 -17.41 -4.56
CA THR A 102 -19.38 -17.97 -4.78
C THR A 102 -18.30 -16.92 -4.51
N GLY A 103 -17.05 -17.34 -4.35
CA GLY A 103 -15.92 -16.40 -4.26
C GLY A 103 -15.76 -15.54 -5.53
N GLU A 104 -16.20 -16.02 -6.72
CA GLU A 104 -16.22 -15.23 -7.96
C GLU A 104 -17.26 -14.09 -7.90
N ASP A 105 -18.39 -14.32 -7.24
CA ASP A 105 -19.43 -13.28 -7.07
C ASP A 105 -18.95 -12.18 -6.13
N VAL A 106 -18.33 -12.56 -4.99
CA VAL A 106 -17.72 -11.60 -4.05
C VAL A 106 -16.67 -10.77 -4.76
N HIS A 107 -15.82 -11.42 -5.54
CA HIS A 107 -14.80 -10.74 -6.30
C HIS A 107 -15.37 -9.78 -7.37
N THR A 108 -16.46 -10.18 -8.04
CA THR A 108 -17.17 -9.30 -8.98
C THR A 108 -17.71 -8.07 -8.26
N LEU A 109 -18.19 -8.24 -7.02
CA LEU A 109 -18.68 -7.15 -6.19
C LEU A 109 -17.55 -6.17 -5.85
N ASP A 110 -16.36 -6.67 -5.43
CA ASP A 110 -15.16 -5.85 -5.21
C ASP A 110 -14.82 -4.98 -6.44
N LEU A 111 -14.86 -5.58 -7.64
CA LEU A 111 -14.58 -4.87 -8.90
C LEU A 111 -15.57 -3.75 -9.18
N LEU A 112 -16.87 -4.00 -8.97
CA LEU A 112 -17.93 -2.99 -9.12
C LEU A 112 -17.70 -1.85 -8.13
N GLY A 113 -17.28 -2.16 -6.90
CA GLY A 113 -16.94 -1.18 -5.88
C GLY A 113 -15.77 -0.30 -6.28
N ILE A 114 -14.69 -0.91 -6.80
CA ILE A 114 -13.51 -0.19 -7.28
C ILE A 114 -13.86 0.71 -8.47
N GLU A 115 -14.63 0.23 -9.44
CA GLU A 115 -15.08 0.99 -10.60
C GLU A 115 -15.90 2.22 -10.18
N LYS A 116 -16.89 2.01 -9.30
CA LYS A 116 -17.72 3.10 -8.78
C LYS A 116 -16.92 4.13 -7.99
N ALA A 117 -15.95 3.69 -7.18
CA ALA A 117 -15.05 4.59 -6.46
C ALA A 117 -14.18 5.41 -7.42
N GLN A 118 -13.72 4.80 -8.51
CA GLN A 118 -12.93 5.49 -9.54
C GLN A 118 -13.75 6.53 -10.29
N GLU A 119 -15.02 6.26 -10.57
CA GLU A 119 -15.96 7.22 -11.16
C GLU A 119 -16.19 8.40 -10.22
N ALA A 120 -16.51 8.12 -8.94
CA ALA A 120 -16.71 9.15 -7.93
C ALA A 120 -15.47 10.03 -7.75
N LEU A 121 -14.26 9.45 -7.81
CA LEU A 121 -13.02 10.20 -7.74
C LEU A 121 -12.84 11.14 -8.94
N LYS A 122 -13.23 10.73 -10.15
CA LYS A 122 -13.16 11.58 -11.36
C LYS A 122 -14.10 12.77 -11.28
N GLU A 123 -15.29 12.61 -10.69
CA GLU A 123 -16.27 13.69 -10.54
C GLU A 123 -15.81 14.81 -9.58
N VAL A 124 -15.03 14.44 -8.54
CA VAL A 124 -14.54 15.38 -7.52
C VAL A 124 -13.20 16.00 -7.90
N ASN A 125 -12.44 15.38 -8.80
CA ASN A 125 -11.10 15.82 -9.17
C ASN A 125 -11.14 16.71 -10.42
N ASP A 126 -10.94 18.01 -10.20
CA ASP A 126 -10.76 19.02 -11.26
C ASP A 126 -9.30 19.05 -11.81
N THR A 127 -8.51 18.01 -11.53
CA THR A 127 -7.09 17.93 -11.93
C THR A 127 -6.87 16.92 -13.04
N SER A 128 -5.90 17.22 -13.93
CA SER A 128 -5.48 16.35 -15.04
C SER A 128 -4.71 15.08 -14.58
N TYR A 129 -4.56 14.87 -13.28
CA TYR A 129 -3.86 13.70 -12.74
C TYR A 129 -4.68 12.43 -12.89
N LYS A 130 -4.05 11.40 -13.44
CA LYS A 130 -4.56 10.04 -13.39
C LYS A 130 -4.26 9.43 -12.02
N PHE A 131 -5.22 8.69 -11.48
CA PHE A 131 -5.10 7.99 -10.21
C PHE A 131 -5.21 6.49 -10.41
N TYR A 132 -4.35 5.74 -9.73
CA TYR A 132 -4.39 4.28 -9.69
C TYR A 132 -4.94 3.79 -8.36
N CYS A 133 -5.81 2.80 -8.41
CA CYS A 133 -6.19 2.03 -7.23
C CYS A 133 -4.97 1.26 -6.73
N VAL A 134 -4.55 1.53 -5.51
CA VAL A 134 -3.39 0.88 -4.87
C VAL A 134 -3.80 -0.10 -3.78
N GLY A 135 -5.05 -0.03 -3.33
CA GLY A 135 -5.59 -0.97 -2.36
C GLY A 135 -7.07 -0.72 -2.11
N TYR A 136 -7.72 -1.72 -1.55
CA TYR A 136 -9.11 -1.62 -1.11
C TYR A 136 -9.34 -2.51 0.11
N SER A 137 -10.43 -2.24 0.83
CA SER A 137 -10.86 -3.04 1.96
C SER A 137 -12.38 -3.01 2.05
N THR A 138 -13.00 -4.18 2.16
CA THR A 138 -14.43 -4.28 2.42
C THR A 138 -14.72 -3.89 3.86
N VAL A 139 -15.64 -2.95 4.05
CA VAL A 139 -16.08 -2.47 5.37
C VAL A 139 -17.22 -3.35 5.89
N LYS A 140 -18.20 -3.66 5.03
CA LYS A 140 -19.36 -4.47 5.36
C LYS A 140 -19.84 -5.24 4.16
N PHE A 141 -20.28 -6.47 4.39
CA PHE A 141 -21.06 -7.23 3.43
C PHE A 141 -22.54 -7.18 3.74
N PHE A 142 -23.36 -7.28 2.69
CA PHE A 142 -24.81 -7.34 2.79
C PHE A 142 -25.35 -8.55 2.03
N LEU A 143 -26.17 -9.34 2.69
CA LEU A 143 -26.88 -10.48 2.12
C LEU A 143 -28.38 -10.19 2.22
N ASN A 144 -29.07 -9.97 1.08
CA ASN A 144 -30.49 -9.58 1.05
C ASN A 144 -30.80 -8.40 2.01
N ASP A 145 -29.95 -7.35 1.97
CA ASP A 145 -30.01 -6.13 2.80
C ASP A 145 -29.63 -6.28 4.28
N GLU A 146 -29.27 -7.47 4.74
CA GLU A 146 -28.77 -7.69 6.11
C GLU A 146 -27.27 -7.76 6.15
N VAL A 147 -26.64 -7.23 7.21
CA VAL A 147 -25.19 -7.21 7.38
C VAL A 147 -24.67 -8.61 7.72
N PHE A 148 -23.66 -9.06 6.99
CA PHE A 148 -23.01 -10.35 7.18
C PHE A 148 -21.47 -10.18 7.29
N ILE A 149 -20.83 -11.15 7.92
CA ILE A 149 -19.34 -11.19 8.03
C ILE A 149 -18.74 -11.76 6.75
N SER A 150 -19.40 -12.73 6.11
CA SER A 150 -18.98 -13.37 4.88
C SER A 150 -20.20 -13.72 4.04
N LEU A 151 -20.07 -13.62 2.72
CA LEU A 151 -21.17 -13.94 1.78
C LEU A 151 -21.03 -15.35 1.21
N GLU A 152 -19.82 -15.87 1.07
CA GLU A 152 -19.54 -17.11 0.37
C GLU A 152 -20.28 -18.31 1.00
N GLY A 153 -20.91 -19.12 0.17
CA GLY A 153 -21.66 -20.30 0.56
C GLY A 153 -23.10 -20.05 0.99
N HIS A 154 -23.50 -18.79 1.20
CA HIS A 154 -24.89 -18.42 1.52
C HIS A 154 -25.75 -18.34 0.26
N LYS A 155 -27.07 -18.52 0.41
CA LYS A 155 -28.04 -18.29 -0.66
C LYS A 155 -28.55 -16.87 -0.60
N ALA A 156 -28.58 -16.19 -1.73
CA ALA A 156 -29.03 -14.81 -1.84
C ALA A 156 -29.78 -14.54 -3.15
N ASN A 157 -30.69 -13.57 -3.10
CA ASN A 157 -31.24 -12.90 -4.28
C ASN A 157 -30.40 -11.64 -4.62
N LYS A 158 -29.81 -11.03 -3.58
CA LYS A 158 -29.00 -9.83 -3.71
C LYS A 158 -27.82 -9.89 -2.75
N ILE A 159 -26.66 -9.47 -3.22
CA ILE A 159 -25.47 -9.25 -2.39
C ILE A 159 -25.01 -7.80 -2.53
N GLY A 160 -24.37 -7.27 -1.51
CA GLY A 160 -23.83 -5.92 -1.53
C GLY A 160 -22.60 -5.79 -0.63
N GLU A 161 -21.87 -4.70 -0.81
CA GLU A 161 -20.80 -4.32 0.09
C GLU A 161 -20.63 -2.80 0.19
N ASP A 162 -20.15 -2.38 1.35
CA ASP A 162 -19.48 -1.10 1.55
C ASP A 162 -17.98 -1.35 1.43
N ILE A 163 -17.33 -0.66 0.51
CA ILE A 163 -15.91 -0.82 0.22
C ILE A 163 -15.18 0.52 0.29
N ILE A 164 -14.00 0.51 0.91
CA ILE A 164 -13.05 1.62 0.86
C ILE A 164 -12.03 1.32 -0.21
N VAL A 165 -11.87 2.23 -1.15
CA VAL A 165 -10.89 2.14 -2.23
C VAL A 165 -9.91 3.30 -2.10
N THR A 166 -8.63 3.00 -2.18
CA THR A 166 -7.55 3.96 -2.02
C THR A 166 -6.79 4.13 -3.32
N PHE A 167 -6.51 5.38 -3.64
CA PHE A 167 -5.89 5.79 -4.88
C PHE A 167 -4.64 6.63 -4.62
N LEU A 168 -3.64 6.44 -5.48
CA LEU A 168 -2.45 7.29 -5.58
C LEU A 168 -2.31 7.86 -6.99
N PRO A 169 -1.70 9.05 -7.15
CA PRO A 169 -1.36 9.59 -8.45
C PRO A 169 -0.42 8.67 -9.24
N GLU A 170 -0.56 8.69 -10.57
CA GLU A 170 0.22 7.89 -11.52
C GLU A 170 1.73 8.06 -11.31
N ASP A 171 2.19 9.28 -11.17
CA ASP A 171 3.61 9.63 -11.00
C ASP A 171 4.24 9.02 -9.74
N VAL A 172 3.48 8.90 -8.64
CA VAL A 172 3.95 8.24 -7.41
C VAL A 172 4.14 6.74 -7.64
N VAL A 173 3.16 6.10 -8.25
CA VAL A 173 3.21 4.66 -8.58
C VAL A 173 4.32 4.38 -9.59
N ASP A 174 4.42 5.18 -10.64
CA ASP A 174 5.46 5.04 -11.66
C ASP A 174 6.86 5.24 -11.10
N GLY A 175 7.03 6.16 -10.14
CA GLY A 175 8.30 6.37 -9.43
C GLY A 175 8.75 5.11 -8.69
N LEU A 176 7.83 4.45 -7.96
CA LEU A 176 8.10 3.19 -7.25
C LEU A 176 8.49 2.07 -8.22
N TYR A 177 7.69 1.86 -9.28
CA TYR A 177 7.98 0.85 -10.29
C TYR A 177 9.29 1.10 -11.02
N ALA A 178 9.60 2.37 -11.31
CA ALA A 178 10.86 2.73 -11.97
C ALA A 178 12.07 2.46 -11.07
N ALA A 179 12.00 2.79 -9.77
CA ALA A 179 13.09 2.53 -8.84
C ALA A 179 13.34 1.02 -8.66
N VAL A 180 12.27 0.24 -8.46
CA VAL A 180 12.32 -1.22 -8.35
C VAL A 180 12.86 -1.86 -9.63
N GLY A 181 12.37 -1.41 -10.81
CA GLY A 181 12.82 -1.91 -12.10
C GLY A 181 14.30 -1.61 -12.40
N GLN A 182 14.80 -0.41 -12.00
CA GLN A 182 16.22 -0.08 -12.14
C GLN A 182 17.12 -0.91 -11.20
N ALA A 183 16.59 -1.38 -10.07
CA ALA A 183 17.29 -2.30 -9.17
C ALA A 183 17.31 -3.76 -9.71
N GLY A 184 16.69 -4.03 -10.86
CA GLY A 184 16.62 -5.35 -11.48
C GLY A 184 15.58 -6.27 -10.84
N LEU A 185 14.49 -5.69 -10.32
CA LEU A 185 13.37 -6.41 -9.72
C LEU A 185 12.09 -6.13 -10.51
N SER A 186 11.14 -7.06 -10.45
CA SER A 186 9.75 -6.86 -10.89
C SER A 186 8.81 -6.84 -9.68
N VAL A 187 7.80 -5.96 -9.72
CA VAL A 187 6.82 -5.88 -8.63
C VAL A 187 5.81 -7.01 -8.77
N ALA A 188 5.81 -7.92 -7.79
CA ALA A 188 4.85 -9.03 -7.71
C ALA A 188 3.52 -8.59 -7.09
N ASN A 189 3.59 -7.73 -6.06
CA ASN A 189 2.42 -7.17 -5.38
C ASN A 189 2.72 -5.77 -4.87
N MET A 190 1.71 -4.91 -4.86
CA MET A 190 1.76 -3.59 -4.24
C MET A 190 0.56 -3.44 -3.31
N THR A 191 0.83 -3.13 -2.05
CA THR A 191 -0.17 -2.84 -1.02
C THR A 191 -0.03 -1.41 -0.50
N LEU A 192 -0.81 -1.05 0.51
CA LEU A 192 -0.65 0.19 1.26
C LEU A 192 0.12 -0.09 2.55
N GLU A 193 1.00 0.83 2.95
CA GLU A 193 1.74 0.73 4.22
C GLU A 193 0.79 0.52 5.41
N PRO A 194 -0.30 1.27 5.58
CA PRO A 194 -1.22 1.05 6.68
C PRO A 194 -1.92 -0.32 6.66
N ILE A 195 -2.19 -0.89 5.48
CA ILE A 195 -2.73 -2.26 5.38
C ILE A 195 -1.68 -3.29 5.82
N ALA A 196 -0.45 -3.13 5.36
CA ALA A 196 0.66 -3.98 5.76
C ALA A 196 0.87 -3.94 7.28
N ALA A 197 0.94 -2.75 7.85
CA ALA A 197 1.15 -2.56 9.28
C ALA A 197 0.02 -3.17 10.14
N ILE A 198 -1.25 -3.02 9.76
CA ILE A 198 -2.39 -3.61 10.48
C ILE A 198 -2.30 -5.14 10.55
N ASN A 199 -1.88 -5.79 9.48
CA ASN A 199 -1.82 -7.25 9.42
C ASN A 199 -0.89 -7.85 10.49
N VAL A 200 0.09 -7.08 10.93
CA VAL A 200 1.01 -7.46 12.01
C VAL A 200 0.59 -6.88 13.34
N ALA A 201 0.32 -5.55 13.38
CA ALA A 201 0.16 -4.83 14.64
C ALA A 201 -1.20 -5.06 15.32
N ILE A 202 -2.25 -5.40 14.56
CA ILE A 202 -3.59 -5.63 15.09
C ILE A 202 -4.07 -7.03 14.71
N PRO A 203 -3.94 -8.02 15.60
CA PRO A 203 -4.51 -9.36 15.40
C PRO A 203 -6.01 -9.33 15.08
N GLU A 204 -6.48 -10.25 14.25
CA GLU A 204 -7.87 -10.26 13.74
C GLU A 204 -8.93 -10.16 14.84
N ASN A 205 -8.73 -10.86 15.96
CA ASN A 205 -9.65 -10.85 17.11
C ASN A 205 -9.80 -9.46 17.77
N TYR A 206 -8.81 -8.58 17.63
CA TYR A 206 -8.87 -7.21 18.13
C TYR A 206 -9.42 -6.21 17.13
N ARG A 207 -9.50 -6.56 15.84
CA ARG A 207 -10.05 -5.68 14.79
C ARG A 207 -11.55 -5.39 14.97
N MET A 208 -12.25 -6.18 15.79
CA MET A 208 -13.62 -5.87 16.23
C MET A 208 -13.70 -4.58 17.05
N LEU A 209 -12.61 -4.18 17.68
CA LEU A 209 -12.53 -2.95 18.45
C LEU A 209 -12.23 -1.75 17.55
N ASN A 210 -12.62 -0.57 18.02
CA ASN A 210 -12.29 0.68 17.37
C ASN A 210 -10.86 1.12 17.79
N ILE A 211 -9.87 0.70 17.00
CA ILE A 211 -8.45 0.94 17.27
C ILE A 211 -7.86 1.78 16.14
N ALA A 212 -7.11 2.83 16.49
CA ALA A 212 -6.22 3.51 15.55
C ALA A 212 -4.84 2.84 15.55
N LEU A 213 -4.27 2.67 14.38
CA LEU A 213 -2.86 2.36 14.18
C LEU A 213 -2.18 3.55 13.54
N VAL A 214 -1.08 3.99 14.12
CA VAL A 214 -0.25 5.10 13.62
C VAL A 214 1.14 4.56 13.33
N ASP A 215 1.53 4.54 12.07
CA ASP A 215 2.90 4.23 11.65
C ASP A 215 3.67 5.53 11.49
N VAL A 216 4.57 5.81 12.44
CA VAL A 216 5.38 7.01 12.45
C VAL A 216 6.72 6.72 11.81
N GLY A 217 6.87 7.16 10.56
CA GLY A 217 8.09 7.02 9.78
C GLY A 217 9.10 8.14 10.03
N ALA A 218 9.92 8.42 9.03
CA ALA A 218 10.83 9.57 9.02
C ALA A 218 10.12 10.81 8.48
N GLY A 219 9.43 10.73 7.35
CA GLY A 219 8.79 11.87 6.70
C GLY A 219 7.26 11.87 6.77
N THR A 220 6.61 10.75 7.08
CA THR A 220 5.15 10.62 7.14
C THR A 220 4.70 9.87 8.38
N SER A 221 3.48 10.17 8.84
CA SER A 221 2.77 9.35 9.82
C SER A 221 1.46 8.86 9.19
N ASP A 222 1.39 7.55 8.97
CA ASP A 222 0.25 6.88 8.34
C ASP A 222 -0.73 6.39 9.39
N ILE A 223 -2.02 6.65 9.17
CA ILE A 223 -3.07 6.39 10.14
C ILE A 223 -4.10 5.45 9.52
N SER A 224 -4.49 4.45 10.26
CA SER A 224 -5.59 3.56 9.90
C SER A 224 -6.48 3.26 11.11
N ILE A 225 -7.76 3.04 10.87
CA ILE A 225 -8.74 2.78 11.93
C ILE A 225 -9.47 1.49 11.63
N THR A 226 -9.51 0.60 12.65
CA THR A 226 -10.32 -0.62 12.60
C THR A 226 -11.60 -0.46 13.39
N ARG A 227 -12.65 -1.14 12.99
CA ARG A 227 -13.92 -1.28 13.70
C ARG A 227 -14.73 -2.43 13.10
N ASP A 228 -15.45 -3.17 13.93
CA ASP A 228 -16.36 -4.23 13.50
C ASP A 228 -15.69 -5.30 12.61
N GLY A 229 -14.40 -5.57 12.84
CA GLY A 229 -13.60 -6.54 12.12
C GLY A 229 -12.94 -6.02 10.83
N SER A 230 -13.21 -4.78 10.44
CA SER A 230 -12.74 -4.21 9.18
C SER A 230 -11.95 -2.91 9.40
N ILE A 231 -11.19 -2.52 8.39
CA ILE A 231 -10.57 -1.21 8.32
C ILE A 231 -11.63 -0.24 7.77
N ILE A 232 -11.90 0.83 8.51
CA ILE A 232 -12.96 1.78 8.17
C ILE A 232 -12.44 3.10 7.63
N ALA A 233 -11.16 3.40 7.83
CA ALA A 233 -10.55 4.64 7.34
C ALA A 233 -9.03 4.53 7.23
N TYR A 234 -8.49 5.28 6.29
CA TYR A 234 -7.06 5.55 6.12
C TYR A 234 -6.81 7.04 6.04
N GLY A 235 -5.69 7.49 6.56
CA GLY A 235 -5.24 8.87 6.43
C GLY A 235 -3.73 8.97 6.64
N MET A 236 -3.19 10.14 6.40
CA MET A 236 -1.77 10.41 6.56
C MET A 236 -1.55 11.87 6.91
N ILE A 237 -0.51 12.15 7.68
CA ILE A 237 0.04 13.49 7.87
C ILE A 237 1.49 13.53 7.37
N PRO A 238 1.94 14.63 6.73
CA PRO A 238 3.29 14.74 6.18
C PRO A 238 4.29 15.27 7.22
N HIS A 239 4.17 14.82 8.47
CA HIS A 239 5.02 15.18 9.58
C HIS A 239 5.35 13.93 10.39
N ALA A 240 6.65 13.74 10.69
CA ALA A 240 7.15 12.59 11.43
C ALA A 240 8.55 12.86 12.02
N GLY A 241 9.45 11.87 12.00
CA GLY A 241 10.74 11.94 12.66
C GLY A 241 11.72 12.98 12.12
N ASP A 242 11.57 13.42 10.88
CA ASP A 242 12.50 14.37 10.23
C ASP A 242 12.34 15.81 10.76
N GLU A 243 11.11 16.20 11.14
CA GLU A 243 10.87 17.50 11.79
C GLU A 243 11.68 17.65 13.09
N LEU A 244 11.76 16.57 13.89
CA LEU A 244 12.60 16.58 15.07
C LEU A 244 14.06 16.73 14.72
N THR A 245 14.52 16.00 13.70
CA THR A 245 15.90 16.07 13.26
C THR A 245 16.26 17.48 12.78
N GLU A 246 15.35 18.17 12.08
CA GLU A 246 15.54 19.54 11.60
C GLU A 246 15.66 20.55 12.74
N VAL A 247 14.87 20.40 13.81
CA VAL A 247 14.97 21.27 14.98
C VAL A 247 16.29 21.03 15.71
N ILE A 248 16.75 19.78 15.80
CA ILE A 248 18.05 19.42 16.37
C ILE A 248 19.18 20.01 15.53
N VAL A 249 19.14 19.96 14.21
CA VAL A 249 20.08 20.62 13.28
C VAL A 249 20.24 22.10 13.63
N GLN A 250 19.10 22.79 13.76
CA GLN A 250 19.08 24.23 14.02
C GLN A 250 19.59 24.60 15.41
N HIS A 251 19.18 23.84 16.42
CA HIS A 251 19.53 24.15 17.81
C HIS A 251 20.99 23.85 18.15
N PHE A 252 21.50 22.67 17.72
CA PHE A 252 22.86 22.23 18.04
C PHE A 252 23.90 22.60 16.98
N LEU A 253 23.49 23.27 15.89
CA LEU A 253 24.32 23.69 14.77
C LEU A 253 25.17 22.55 14.19
N VAL A 254 24.48 21.45 13.86
CA VAL A 254 25.06 20.24 13.27
C VAL A 254 24.46 19.97 11.90
N ASP A 255 25.08 19.07 11.12
CA ASP A 255 24.44 18.56 9.91
C ASP A 255 23.33 17.55 10.23
N PHE A 256 22.55 17.19 9.22
CA PHE A 256 21.39 16.34 9.38
C PHE A 256 21.75 14.92 9.92
N ASN A 257 22.87 14.34 9.48
CA ASN A 257 23.30 13.03 9.93
C ASN A 257 23.76 13.05 11.39
N MET A 258 24.45 14.12 11.80
CA MET A 258 24.82 14.30 13.19
C MET A 258 23.59 14.55 14.07
N ALA A 259 22.60 15.33 13.60
CA ALA A 259 21.36 15.56 14.31
C ALA A 259 20.58 14.23 14.50
N GLU A 260 20.56 13.37 13.49
CA GLU A 260 19.96 12.04 13.60
C GLU A 260 20.71 11.17 14.63
N SER A 261 22.02 11.21 14.62
CA SER A 261 22.82 10.53 15.64
C SER A 261 22.53 11.04 17.05
N ILE A 262 22.39 12.36 17.24
CA ILE A 262 21.97 12.98 18.51
C ILE A 262 20.62 12.44 18.95
N LYS A 263 19.63 12.45 18.04
CA LYS A 263 18.28 11.94 18.29
C LYS A 263 18.31 10.48 18.74
N LEU A 264 19.00 9.61 18.00
CA LEU A 264 19.12 8.19 18.33
C LEU A 264 19.86 7.93 19.64
N GLN A 265 20.95 8.66 19.93
CA GLN A 265 21.67 8.55 21.18
C GLN A 265 20.75 8.94 22.38
N SER A 266 19.94 9.96 22.22
CA SER A 266 19.03 10.43 23.29
C SER A 266 17.96 9.40 23.69
N THR A 267 17.65 8.42 22.83
CA THR A 267 16.71 7.33 23.15
C THR A 267 17.37 6.15 23.85
N THR A 268 18.69 6.03 23.81
CA THR A 268 19.43 4.86 24.31
C THR A 268 20.40 5.15 25.43
N SER A 269 20.71 6.43 25.68
CA SER A 269 21.72 6.87 26.65
C SER A 269 21.27 8.12 27.39
N ASP A 270 21.68 8.26 28.65
CA ASP A 270 21.39 9.44 29.48
C ASP A 270 22.16 10.69 29.00
N THR A 271 23.23 10.48 28.24
CA THR A 271 24.08 11.57 27.71
C THR A 271 24.32 11.38 26.22
N VAL A 272 24.38 12.48 25.50
CA VAL A 272 24.63 12.54 24.06
C VAL A 272 25.95 13.28 23.81
N THR A 273 26.83 12.68 22.98
CA THR A 273 28.09 13.29 22.57
C THR A 273 28.08 13.55 21.05
N TYR A 274 28.38 14.78 20.66
CA TYR A 274 28.41 15.19 19.26
C TYR A 274 29.48 16.26 18.99
N LYS A 275 29.75 16.49 17.70
CA LYS A 275 30.58 17.62 17.26
C LYS A 275 29.71 18.59 16.46
N ASP A 276 29.80 19.87 16.82
CA ASP A 276 29.13 20.94 16.11
C ASP A 276 29.84 21.32 14.78
N ILE A 277 29.26 22.27 14.04
CA ILE A 277 29.80 22.77 12.76
C ILE A 277 31.21 23.35 12.90
N MET A 278 31.59 23.78 14.11
CA MET A 278 32.92 24.27 14.43
C MET A 278 33.90 23.16 14.83
N SER A 279 33.49 21.88 14.75
CA SER A 279 34.21 20.70 15.20
C SER A 279 34.53 20.68 16.71
N ILE A 280 33.73 21.43 17.49
CA ILE A 280 33.83 21.42 18.95
C ILE A 280 33.00 20.23 19.46
N GLU A 281 33.64 19.44 20.34
CA GLU A 281 32.92 18.31 20.98
C GLU A 281 32.12 18.78 22.19
N HIS A 282 30.88 18.34 22.19
CA HIS A 282 29.89 18.60 23.25
C HIS A 282 29.38 17.29 23.85
N THR A 283 29.19 17.29 25.17
CA THR A 283 28.46 16.22 25.88
C THR A 283 27.37 16.85 26.69
N ILE A 284 26.15 16.48 26.41
CA ILE A 284 24.93 17.04 27.02
C ILE A 284 24.04 15.92 27.57
N PRO A 285 23.17 16.21 28.55
CA PRO A 285 22.13 15.29 28.97
C PRO A 285 21.15 15.01 27.82
N ALA A 286 20.64 13.78 27.70
CA ALA A 286 19.59 13.43 26.73
C ALA A 286 18.34 14.31 26.91
N LYS A 287 18.06 14.70 28.14
CA LYS A 287 16.95 15.61 28.46
C LYS A 287 16.99 16.93 27.69
N ASP A 288 18.19 17.49 27.45
CA ASP A 288 18.31 18.74 26.70
C ASP A 288 17.86 18.58 25.24
N VAL A 289 18.06 17.38 24.67
CA VAL A 289 17.54 17.04 23.33
C VAL A 289 16.02 16.91 23.36
N TRP A 290 15.46 16.26 24.38
CA TRP A 290 14.00 16.12 24.54
C TRP A 290 13.30 17.46 24.74
N ASP A 291 13.87 18.35 25.56
CA ASP A 291 13.32 19.68 25.79
C ASP A 291 13.28 20.53 24.50
N VAL A 292 14.29 20.38 23.63
CA VAL A 292 14.35 21.02 22.31
C VAL A 292 13.32 20.41 21.34
N ALA A 293 13.11 19.10 21.39
CA ALA A 293 12.20 18.37 20.52
C ALA A 293 10.71 18.50 20.94
N ALA A 294 10.45 18.75 22.23
CA ALA A 294 9.10 18.71 22.80
C ALA A 294 8.04 19.51 22.04
N PRO A 295 8.28 20.78 21.58
CA PRO A 295 7.26 21.51 20.81
C PRO A 295 6.89 20.85 19.49
N VAL A 296 7.82 20.13 18.85
CA VAL A 296 7.57 19.41 17.60
C VAL A 296 6.80 18.13 17.90
N VAL A 297 7.15 17.43 18.98
CA VAL A 297 6.41 16.23 19.44
C VAL A 297 4.95 16.60 19.75
N ASP A 298 4.71 17.70 20.47
CA ASP A 298 3.38 18.20 20.76
C ASP A 298 2.59 18.47 19.48
N ASN A 299 3.22 19.14 18.49
CA ASN A 299 2.56 19.44 17.21
C ASN A 299 2.18 18.17 16.43
N ILE A 300 3.11 17.23 16.30
CA ILE A 300 2.86 15.97 15.59
C ILE A 300 1.77 15.17 16.29
N ALA A 301 1.78 15.06 17.62
CA ALA A 301 0.76 14.36 18.39
C ALA A 301 -0.63 15.01 18.21
N GLN A 302 -0.69 16.34 18.22
CA GLN A 302 -1.92 17.09 17.97
C GLN A 302 -2.47 16.88 16.56
N GLU A 303 -1.62 16.89 15.54
CA GLU A 303 -2.04 16.63 14.15
C GLU A 303 -2.54 15.19 13.98
N VAL A 304 -1.82 14.21 14.54
CA VAL A 304 -2.22 12.78 14.53
C VAL A 304 -3.56 12.62 15.23
N SER A 305 -3.73 13.16 16.42
CA SER A 305 -4.99 13.05 17.19
C SER A 305 -6.16 13.70 16.46
N THR A 306 -5.94 14.86 15.85
CA THR A 306 -6.94 15.56 15.03
C THR A 306 -7.34 14.71 13.83
N LYS A 307 -6.36 14.12 13.14
CA LYS A 307 -6.62 13.26 11.99
C LYS A 307 -7.34 11.97 12.38
N ILE A 308 -6.99 11.36 13.49
CA ILE A 308 -7.71 10.18 14.03
C ILE A 308 -9.18 10.53 14.29
N ARG A 309 -9.48 11.67 14.92
CA ARG A 309 -10.86 12.10 15.18
C ARG A 309 -11.62 12.33 13.87
N GLU A 310 -11.02 13.07 12.93
CA GLU A 310 -11.59 13.32 11.60
C GLU A 310 -11.97 11.99 10.91
N LEU A 311 -11.04 11.04 10.86
CA LEU A 311 -11.25 9.73 10.23
C LEU A 311 -12.25 8.84 10.97
N ASN A 312 -12.45 9.08 12.27
CA ASN A 312 -13.37 8.31 13.14
C ASN A 312 -14.74 8.97 13.35
N GLY A 313 -15.09 9.96 12.52
CA GLY A 313 -16.37 10.69 12.59
C GLY A 313 -16.47 11.55 13.84
N ASP A 314 -15.46 12.34 14.13
CA ASP A 314 -15.30 13.25 15.27
C ASP A 314 -15.38 12.58 16.64
N LYS A 315 -15.07 11.28 16.70
CA LYS A 315 -15.05 10.49 17.94
C LYS A 315 -13.63 10.00 18.22
N THR A 316 -13.31 9.86 19.53
CA THR A 316 -12.07 9.19 19.91
C THR A 316 -12.17 7.68 19.66
N VAL A 317 -11.01 7.03 19.56
CA VAL A 317 -10.88 5.58 19.42
C VAL A 317 -10.82 4.91 20.80
N SER A 318 -10.92 3.57 20.85
CA SER A 318 -10.82 2.82 22.12
C SER A 318 -9.38 2.60 22.56
N ALA A 319 -8.45 2.54 21.61
CA ALA A 319 -7.01 2.43 21.83
C ALA A 319 -6.27 2.96 20.60
N CYS A 320 -5.00 3.31 20.76
CA CYS A 320 -4.11 3.72 19.69
C CYS A 320 -2.81 2.92 19.78
N PHE A 321 -2.47 2.23 18.70
CA PHE A 321 -1.19 1.53 18.57
C PHE A 321 -0.26 2.37 17.71
N VAL A 322 0.97 2.51 18.14
CA VAL A 322 2.02 3.22 17.42
C VAL A 322 3.06 2.21 16.96
N VAL A 323 3.47 2.30 15.71
CA VAL A 323 4.55 1.50 15.10
C VAL A 323 5.51 2.42 14.35
N GLY A 324 6.51 1.87 13.70
CA GLY A 324 7.50 2.63 12.97
C GLY A 324 8.64 3.18 13.83
N GLY A 325 9.72 3.57 13.19
CA GLY A 325 10.93 4.07 13.86
C GLY A 325 10.74 5.39 14.59
N GLY A 326 9.90 6.27 14.03
CA GLY A 326 9.54 7.57 14.61
C GLY A 326 8.67 7.45 15.87
N GLY A 327 7.94 6.34 16.03
CA GLY A 327 7.13 6.09 17.23
C GLY A 327 7.92 5.98 18.54
N LYS A 328 9.25 5.82 18.46
CA LYS A 328 10.17 5.80 19.61
C LYS A 328 10.49 7.18 20.18
N ILE A 329 9.94 8.23 19.62
CA ILE A 329 10.18 9.60 20.06
C ILE A 329 9.73 9.77 21.50
N HIS A 330 10.62 10.33 22.35
CA HIS A 330 10.34 10.53 23.77
C HIS A 330 9.13 11.46 23.97
N GLY A 331 8.17 11.03 24.79
CA GLY A 331 6.95 11.79 25.13
C GLY A 331 5.84 11.74 24.07
N PHE A 332 6.05 11.08 22.91
CA PHE A 332 5.04 11.07 21.84
C PHE A 332 3.79 10.29 22.22
N THR A 333 3.93 9.10 22.76
CA THR A 333 2.79 8.24 23.15
C THR A 333 1.98 8.84 24.28
N GLU A 334 2.64 9.46 25.27
CA GLU A 334 2.03 10.14 26.39
C GLU A 334 1.22 11.36 25.92
N LYS A 335 1.83 12.17 25.03
CA LYS A 335 1.16 13.35 24.48
C LYS A 335 -0.02 12.96 23.58
N LEU A 336 0.13 11.93 22.78
CA LEU A 336 -0.94 11.42 21.92
C LEU A 336 -2.11 10.87 22.78
N ALA A 337 -1.83 10.23 23.91
CA ALA A 337 -2.85 9.78 24.85
C ALA A 337 -3.63 10.97 25.44
N GLU A 338 -2.93 12.02 25.86
CA GLU A 338 -3.54 13.26 26.35
C GLU A 338 -4.45 13.87 25.28
N ASP A 339 -3.95 14.05 24.06
CA ASP A 339 -4.68 14.70 22.97
C ASP A 339 -5.89 13.86 22.48
N LEU A 340 -5.87 12.54 22.65
CA LEU A 340 -6.98 11.64 22.32
C LEU A 340 -7.99 11.46 23.47
N ASP A 341 -7.74 12.03 24.65
CA ASP A 341 -8.50 11.79 25.90
C ASP A 341 -8.52 10.28 26.27
N LEU A 342 -7.40 9.60 26.10
CA LEU A 342 -7.22 8.18 26.43
C LEU A 342 -6.32 8.02 27.66
N PRO A 343 -6.53 6.97 28.48
CA PRO A 343 -5.53 6.54 29.46
C PRO A 343 -4.21 6.18 28.74
N GLU A 344 -3.07 6.50 29.37
CA GLU A 344 -1.73 6.23 28.79
C GLU A 344 -1.55 4.76 28.40
N GLU A 345 -2.07 3.82 29.18
CA GLU A 345 -2.01 2.38 28.91
C GLU A 345 -2.78 1.94 27.65
N ARG A 346 -3.57 2.83 27.04
CA ARG A 346 -4.28 2.57 25.77
C ARG A 346 -3.62 3.17 24.55
N VAL A 347 -2.50 3.87 24.74
CA VAL A 347 -1.66 4.35 23.66
C VAL A 347 -0.26 3.74 23.82
N ALA A 348 0.13 2.84 22.93
CA ALA A 348 1.34 2.07 23.13
C ALA A 348 2.13 1.91 21.82
N LEU A 349 3.46 2.10 21.95
CA LEU A 349 4.41 1.71 20.91
C LEU A 349 4.42 0.17 20.83
N ARG A 350 4.18 -0.36 19.64
CA ARG A 350 4.08 -1.80 19.38
C ARG A 350 5.28 -2.27 18.54
N GLY A 351 5.90 -3.34 18.96
CA GLY A 351 7.09 -3.87 18.30
C GLY A 351 7.31 -5.34 18.62
N GLU A 352 8.12 -5.63 19.64
CA GLU A 352 8.49 -7.02 19.97
C GLU A 352 7.28 -7.92 20.24
N GLU A 353 6.27 -7.45 20.94
CA GLU A 353 5.09 -8.22 21.32
C GLU A 353 4.17 -8.56 20.13
N VAL A 354 4.08 -7.68 19.11
CA VAL A 354 3.27 -7.97 17.90
C VAL A 354 4.03 -8.82 16.90
N LEU A 355 5.35 -8.92 17.06
CA LEU A 355 6.21 -9.84 16.32
C LEU A 355 6.39 -11.19 17.04
N GLY A 356 5.61 -11.44 18.11
CA GLY A 356 5.66 -12.68 18.86
C GLY A 356 5.38 -13.94 18.03
N ASP A 357 4.42 -13.83 17.11
CA ASP A 357 4.00 -14.90 16.20
C ASP A 357 4.87 -14.99 14.94
N VAL A 358 5.90 -14.15 14.82
CA VAL A 358 6.87 -14.17 13.72
C VAL A 358 8.14 -14.85 14.20
N THR A 359 8.52 -15.91 13.49
CA THR A 359 9.78 -16.64 13.74
C THR A 359 10.89 -16.06 12.89
N PHE A 360 12.06 -15.78 13.48
CA PHE A 360 13.25 -15.32 12.79
C PHE A 360 14.29 -16.42 12.79
N GLU A 361 14.79 -16.84 11.62
CA GLU A 361 15.89 -17.79 11.51
C GLU A 361 17.24 -17.18 11.88
N GLN A 362 17.37 -15.86 11.80
CA GLN A 362 18.56 -15.12 12.20
C GLN A 362 18.46 -14.73 13.67
N GLU A 363 19.40 -15.18 14.49
CA GLU A 363 19.41 -14.94 15.96
C GLU A 363 19.70 -13.48 16.34
N ASP A 364 20.36 -12.71 15.47
CA ASP A 364 20.83 -11.34 15.75
C ASP A 364 19.79 -10.25 15.44
N ILE A 365 18.61 -10.60 14.92
CA ILE A 365 17.59 -9.61 14.57
C ILE A 365 16.82 -9.18 15.83
N LYS A 366 16.96 -7.90 16.15
CA LYS A 366 16.09 -7.26 17.15
C LYS A 366 14.67 -7.11 16.59
N LYS A 367 13.68 -7.60 17.31
CA LYS A 367 12.25 -7.34 17.04
C LYS A 367 11.95 -5.87 17.34
N ASP A 368 11.90 -5.07 16.31
CA ASP A 368 11.82 -3.60 16.36
C ASP A 368 10.52 -3.12 15.71
N PRO A 369 9.87 -2.04 16.18
CA PRO A 369 8.72 -1.43 15.50
C PRO A 369 8.92 -1.14 14.01
N LEU A 370 10.15 -0.87 13.58
CA LEU A 370 10.53 -0.67 12.17
C LEU A 370 10.23 -1.90 11.29
N LEU A 371 10.15 -3.10 11.87
CA LEU A 371 9.97 -4.35 11.12
C LEU A 371 8.51 -4.72 10.89
N VAL A 372 7.58 -4.01 11.51
CA VAL A 372 6.14 -4.31 11.43
C VAL A 372 5.64 -4.19 9.99
N THR A 373 5.87 -3.07 9.35
CA THR A 373 5.41 -2.80 7.97
C THR A 373 6.07 -3.72 6.94
N PRO A 374 7.41 -3.92 6.92
CA PRO A 374 8.05 -4.86 5.98
C PRO A 374 7.55 -6.31 6.09
N ILE A 375 7.31 -6.80 7.30
CA ILE A 375 6.73 -8.14 7.53
C ILE A 375 5.29 -8.18 7.05
N GLY A 376 4.51 -7.13 7.34
CA GLY A 376 3.14 -7.01 6.87
C GLY A 376 3.01 -6.99 5.35
N ILE A 377 3.98 -6.42 4.63
CA ILE A 377 4.05 -6.49 3.16
C ILE A 377 4.15 -7.94 2.68
N CYS A 378 4.99 -8.75 3.34
CA CYS A 378 5.12 -10.17 3.02
C CYS A 378 3.82 -10.95 3.33
N LEU A 379 3.20 -10.71 4.49
CA LEU A 379 1.95 -11.35 4.89
C LEU A 379 0.81 -11.00 3.95
N ASN A 380 0.72 -9.73 3.54
CA ASN A 380 -0.29 -9.27 2.62
C ASN A 380 -0.27 -10.02 1.26
N TYR A 381 0.88 -10.52 0.83
CA TYR A 381 0.98 -11.35 -0.38
C TYR A 381 0.17 -12.64 -0.28
N TYR A 382 0.06 -13.22 0.92
CA TYR A 382 -0.71 -14.45 1.14
C TYR A 382 -2.20 -14.17 1.38
N ASP A 383 -2.53 -13.07 2.07
CA ASP A 383 -3.89 -12.70 2.45
C ASP A 383 -4.67 -12.10 1.27
N GLN A 384 -4.03 -11.21 0.56
CA GLN A 384 -4.57 -10.64 -0.66
C GLN A 384 -4.05 -11.48 -1.84
N ARG A 385 -4.88 -12.33 -2.37
CA ARG A 385 -4.74 -12.81 -3.75
C ARG A 385 -4.95 -11.62 -4.69
N ASN A 386 -4.15 -10.58 -4.51
CA ASN A 386 -4.16 -9.38 -5.34
C ASN A 386 -3.58 -9.73 -6.70
N ASN A 387 -4.43 -10.28 -7.52
CA ASN A 387 -4.19 -10.62 -8.88
C ASN A 387 -4.18 -9.37 -9.77
N PHE A 388 -3.39 -8.36 -9.41
CA PHE A 388 -3.09 -7.30 -10.36
C PHE A 388 -1.88 -7.71 -11.19
N ILE A 389 -2.03 -7.70 -12.50
CA ILE A 389 -0.90 -7.81 -13.41
C ILE A 389 -0.67 -6.47 -14.10
N MET A 390 0.59 -6.10 -14.23
CA MET A 390 0.98 -4.94 -15.03
C MET A 390 1.29 -5.42 -16.43
N VAL A 391 0.58 -4.89 -17.40
CA VAL A 391 0.86 -5.14 -18.82
C VAL A 391 1.20 -3.84 -19.52
N ARG A 392 1.96 -3.94 -20.61
CA ARG A 392 2.20 -2.80 -21.49
C ARG A 392 1.32 -2.96 -22.74
N PHE A 393 0.28 -2.15 -22.84
CA PHE A 393 -0.65 -2.14 -23.97
C PHE A 393 -0.35 -0.94 -24.88
N ASN A 394 0.02 -1.21 -26.14
CA ASN A 394 0.41 -0.17 -27.10
C ASN A 394 1.46 0.84 -26.58
N GLY A 395 2.38 0.38 -25.70
CA GLY A 395 3.42 1.21 -25.11
C GLY A 395 3.02 1.86 -23.78
N GLU A 396 1.75 1.95 -23.44
CA GLU A 396 1.25 2.44 -22.17
C GLU A 396 1.19 1.33 -21.12
N ARG A 397 1.58 1.64 -19.87
CA ARG A 397 1.44 0.71 -18.75
C ARG A 397 0.01 0.76 -18.24
N ILE A 398 -0.62 -0.39 -18.15
CA ILE A 398 -1.94 -0.54 -17.55
C ILE A 398 -1.90 -1.60 -16.46
N LYS A 399 -2.59 -1.33 -15.36
CA LYS A 399 -2.76 -2.26 -14.25
C LYS A 399 -4.07 -2.99 -14.46
N LEU A 400 -4.01 -4.30 -14.63
CA LEU A 400 -5.17 -5.15 -14.83
C LEU A 400 -5.42 -5.96 -13.57
N TYR A 401 -6.66 -6.11 -13.21
CA TYR A 401 -7.05 -7.04 -12.16
C TYR A 401 -7.09 -8.46 -12.72
N ASP A 402 -6.28 -9.37 -12.17
CA ASP A 402 -6.20 -10.76 -12.63
C ASP A 402 -7.20 -11.65 -11.87
N ASN A 403 -8.31 -11.95 -12.49
CA ASN A 403 -9.27 -12.94 -12.03
C ASN A 403 -8.89 -14.37 -12.47
N ASN A 404 -7.62 -14.62 -12.81
CA ASN A 404 -7.11 -15.86 -13.42
C ASN A 404 -7.77 -16.22 -14.77
N ARG A 405 -8.54 -15.31 -15.37
CA ARG A 405 -9.24 -15.49 -16.66
C ARG A 405 -9.03 -14.32 -17.61
N LEU A 406 -8.21 -13.33 -17.21
CA LEU A 406 -7.91 -12.17 -18.04
C LEU A 406 -7.47 -12.56 -19.42
N THR A 407 -8.06 -11.90 -20.41
CA THR A 407 -7.72 -12.03 -21.81
C THR A 407 -7.14 -10.74 -22.36
N ILE A 408 -6.60 -10.79 -23.58
CA ILE A 408 -6.13 -9.58 -24.27
C ILE A 408 -7.29 -8.60 -24.51
N VAL A 409 -8.52 -9.11 -24.69
CA VAL A 409 -9.72 -8.28 -24.81
C VAL A 409 -9.95 -7.47 -23.56
N ASP A 410 -9.84 -8.09 -22.39
CA ASP A 410 -10.04 -7.40 -21.11
C ASP A 410 -9.00 -6.29 -20.92
N ALA A 411 -7.74 -6.56 -21.29
CA ALA A 411 -6.69 -5.55 -21.29
C ALA A 411 -6.99 -4.38 -22.24
N ALA A 412 -7.45 -4.68 -23.45
CA ALA A 412 -7.81 -3.67 -24.42
C ALA A 412 -8.97 -2.78 -23.94
N LEU A 413 -9.99 -3.37 -23.34
CA LEU A 413 -11.13 -2.66 -22.80
C LEU A 413 -10.75 -1.73 -21.63
N GLN A 414 -9.93 -2.22 -20.70
CA GLN A 414 -9.44 -1.41 -19.58
C GLN A 414 -8.48 -0.30 -20.05
N ALA A 415 -7.75 -0.51 -21.14
CA ALA A 415 -6.95 0.53 -21.79
C ALA A 415 -7.80 1.58 -22.54
N GLY A 416 -9.12 1.43 -22.55
CA GLY A 416 -10.01 2.32 -23.29
C GLY A 416 -9.95 2.14 -24.81
N PHE A 417 -9.44 0.97 -25.29
CA PHE A 417 -9.39 0.68 -26.71
C PHE A 417 -10.83 0.48 -27.26
N PRO A 418 -11.17 1.13 -28.40
CA PRO A 418 -12.54 1.05 -28.90
C PRO A 418 -12.96 -0.37 -29.27
N ASN A 419 -14.08 -0.82 -28.69
CA ASN A 419 -14.64 -2.15 -28.94
C ASN A 419 -14.86 -2.44 -30.42
N ASP A 420 -15.21 -1.41 -31.16
CA ASP A 420 -15.56 -1.51 -32.57
C ASP A 420 -14.32 -1.61 -33.48
N GLU A 421 -13.16 -1.33 -32.98
CA GLU A 421 -11.89 -1.58 -33.69
C GLU A 421 -11.30 -2.96 -33.35
N LEU A 422 -11.70 -3.54 -32.20
CA LEU A 422 -11.19 -4.82 -31.74
C LEU A 422 -11.83 -6.02 -32.47
N PHE A 423 -13.13 -5.92 -32.76
CA PHE A 423 -13.92 -7.01 -33.35
C PHE A 423 -14.32 -6.72 -34.81
N PRO A 424 -14.39 -7.77 -35.66
CA PRO A 424 -14.79 -7.59 -37.04
C PRO A 424 -16.23 -7.04 -37.14
N LYS A 425 -16.39 -5.96 -37.88
CA LYS A 425 -17.69 -5.37 -38.20
C LYS A 425 -18.10 -5.76 -39.59
N ARG A 426 -19.41 -5.95 -39.80
CA ARG A 426 -19.96 -6.03 -41.14
C ARG A 426 -20.02 -4.64 -41.76
N GLY A 427 -19.66 -4.56 -43.02
CA GLY A 427 -19.81 -3.37 -43.83
C GLY A 427 -21.30 -2.92 -43.89
N THR A 428 -21.52 -1.64 -44.20
CA THR A 428 -22.87 -1.08 -44.28
C THR A 428 -23.71 -1.77 -45.33
N PRO A 429 -24.91 -2.25 -45.03
CA PRO A 429 -25.76 -2.86 -46.04
C PRO A 429 -26.22 -1.83 -47.09
N ILE A 430 -26.19 -2.25 -48.36
CA ILE A 430 -26.65 -1.43 -49.47
C ILE A 430 -28.08 -1.84 -49.86
N ASN A 431 -28.99 -0.88 -49.73
CA ASN A 431 -30.35 -1.02 -50.21
C ASN A 431 -30.47 -0.44 -51.61
N PHE A 432 -30.95 -1.21 -52.58
CA PHE A 432 -31.17 -0.77 -53.95
C PHE A 432 -32.39 -1.43 -54.55
N THR A 433 -32.86 -0.91 -55.66
CA THR A 433 -34.05 -1.42 -56.36
C THR A 433 -33.66 -1.93 -57.71
N VAL A 434 -34.12 -3.13 -58.04
CA VAL A 434 -33.97 -3.72 -59.40
C VAL A 434 -35.36 -4.00 -59.94
N ASN A 435 -35.69 -3.39 -61.08
CA ASN A 435 -37.00 -3.51 -61.72
C ASN A 435 -38.20 -3.24 -60.77
N GLY A 436 -38.03 -2.23 -59.89
CA GLY A 436 -39.09 -1.87 -58.90
C GLY A 436 -39.13 -2.77 -57.67
N VAL A 437 -38.31 -3.79 -57.56
CA VAL A 437 -38.20 -4.68 -56.39
C VAL A 437 -37.00 -4.29 -55.53
N ALA A 438 -37.30 -3.99 -54.23
CA ALA A 438 -36.25 -3.68 -53.26
C ALA A 438 -35.30 -4.87 -53.04
N ARG A 439 -34.04 -4.63 -53.05
CA ARG A 439 -32.97 -5.59 -52.80
C ARG A 439 -32.05 -5.04 -51.72
N LEU A 440 -31.54 -5.97 -50.90
CA LEU A 440 -30.55 -5.70 -49.85
C LEU A 440 -29.32 -6.53 -50.10
N VAL A 441 -28.19 -5.90 -50.25
CA VAL A 441 -26.90 -6.57 -50.16
C VAL A 441 -26.33 -6.29 -48.80
N ARG A 442 -26.10 -7.35 -48.02
CA ARG A 442 -25.47 -7.24 -46.70
C ARG A 442 -23.98 -6.96 -46.90
N GLY A 443 -23.42 -6.04 -46.11
CA GLY A 443 -21.98 -5.79 -46.15
C GLY A 443 -21.18 -7.04 -45.83
N GLU A 444 -19.98 -7.14 -46.40
CA GLU A 444 -19.04 -8.21 -46.09
C GLU A 444 -18.56 -8.10 -44.64
N ALA A 445 -18.14 -9.23 -44.05
CA ALA A 445 -17.49 -9.24 -42.76
C ALA A 445 -16.13 -8.57 -42.87
N GLY A 446 -15.87 -7.58 -42.03
CA GLY A 446 -14.53 -7.00 -41.91
C GLY A 446 -13.56 -7.92 -41.15
N ASP A 447 -12.31 -7.56 -41.19
CA ASP A 447 -11.25 -8.26 -40.43
C ASP A 447 -11.23 -7.75 -38.98
N GLY A 448 -10.92 -8.62 -38.03
CA GLY A 448 -10.67 -8.25 -36.63
C GLY A 448 -9.28 -7.62 -36.47
N ALA A 449 -9.04 -7.00 -35.34
CA ALA A 449 -7.75 -6.45 -34.99
C ALA A 449 -6.67 -7.54 -34.98
N VAL A 450 -5.50 -7.22 -35.50
CA VAL A 450 -4.32 -8.08 -35.37
C VAL A 450 -3.64 -7.76 -34.06
N VAL A 451 -3.67 -8.73 -33.15
CA VAL A 451 -3.11 -8.60 -31.81
C VAL A 451 -1.79 -9.34 -31.73
N THR A 452 -0.78 -8.69 -31.18
CA THR A 452 0.51 -9.31 -30.89
C THR A 452 0.82 -9.21 -29.39
N MET A 453 1.29 -10.31 -28.80
CA MET A 453 1.75 -10.37 -27.42
C MET A 453 3.18 -10.89 -27.40
N ASN A 454 4.10 -10.12 -26.80
CA ASN A 454 5.54 -10.43 -26.76
C ASN A 454 6.10 -10.74 -28.16
N GLY A 455 5.68 -9.97 -29.18
CA GLY A 455 6.12 -10.10 -30.57
C GLY A 455 5.53 -11.29 -31.35
N LYS A 456 4.59 -12.04 -30.75
CA LYS A 456 3.89 -13.14 -31.42
C LYS A 456 2.41 -12.82 -31.60
N GLN A 457 1.87 -13.10 -32.78
CA GLN A 457 0.45 -12.94 -33.06
C GLN A 457 -0.37 -13.91 -32.18
N GLN A 458 -1.40 -13.39 -31.52
CA GLN A 458 -2.30 -14.12 -30.63
C GLN A 458 -3.75 -13.83 -30.98
N ALA A 459 -4.65 -14.74 -30.57
CA ALA A 459 -6.07 -14.46 -30.60
C ALA A 459 -6.42 -13.42 -29.52
N SER A 460 -7.39 -12.54 -29.78
CA SER A 460 -7.86 -11.56 -28.82
C SER A 460 -8.37 -12.18 -27.51
N THR A 461 -8.87 -13.43 -27.57
CA THR A 461 -9.30 -14.24 -26.42
C THR A 461 -8.16 -15.00 -25.72
N HIS A 462 -6.90 -14.77 -26.12
CA HIS A 462 -5.76 -15.41 -25.47
C HIS A 462 -5.64 -14.93 -24.01
N ARG A 463 -5.46 -15.87 -23.09
CA ARG A 463 -5.34 -15.56 -21.66
C ARG A 463 -4.01 -14.89 -21.35
N LEU A 464 -4.08 -13.86 -20.54
CA LEU A 464 -2.90 -13.25 -19.93
C LEU A 464 -2.49 -14.09 -18.72
N SER A 465 -1.18 -14.25 -18.52
CA SER A 465 -0.61 -14.88 -17.34
C SER A 465 0.45 -13.96 -16.74
N GLN A 466 0.78 -14.13 -15.47
CA GLN A 466 1.81 -13.33 -14.78
C GLN A 466 3.19 -13.33 -15.46
N THR A 467 3.42 -14.26 -16.39
CA THR A 467 4.67 -14.35 -17.18
C THR A 467 4.69 -13.44 -18.41
N VAL A 468 3.70 -12.58 -18.59
CA VAL A 468 3.63 -11.63 -19.70
C VAL A 468 4.45 -10.40 -19.36
N ARG A 469 5.65 -10.31 -19.95
CA ARG A 469 6.54 -9.13 -19.90
C ARG A 469 6.20 -8.15 -21.02
#